data_e9ccb5ffe8b45722e50d936e490050cf
#
_entry.id   e9ccb5ffe8b45722e50d936e490050cf
#
_cell.length_a   1.000
_cell.length_b   1.000
_cell.length_c   1.000
_cell.angle_alpha   90.00
_cell.angle_beta   90.00
_cell.angle_gamma   90.00
#
_symmetry.space_group_name_H-M   'P 1'
#
loop_
_entity.id
_entity.type
_entity.pdbx_description
1 polymer ?
#
loop_
_entity_poly.entity_id
_entity_poly.type
_entity_poly.pdbx_seq_one_letter_code
_entity_poly.pdbx_strand_id
1 'polypeptide(L)'
;INLQSLANWREYVTSDQAQLYGDDLSRFADMNLSPDFPTNARLMAALLKQVTGKSVDGVLTINQNALADMVAVTGPIAQNHRILTSENIADYVTKDVYSDFKNPKEKNIAVLSLIQKTFDKLKGGAGGPFGLVRAFAPPMHTGSMMLWASDKSIEKKISSTHVGGSFDNLSNPTSAIVLVNGAGNKLDSYISESVQYSQGICSIDAPYRDAYLRVKLENNAPESGLPNYVTPRNDLPVGANYKAGSTRMLVYVHVPLGSEFESATINEKKVIPIAEGFDTGRQVWRFDIELDPQSDATLFVSFQEVAEGNEPTPSLWTQSMPIDTSAVVEKGQRCVR
;
A
#
# COMPACT_ATOMS: atom_id res chain seq x y z
N ILE A 1 -16.37 -12.86 12.98
CA ILE A 1 -15.03 -13.38 13.35
C ILE A 1 -14.25 -12.22 13.92
N ASN A 2 -13.71 -12.35 15.14
CA ASN A 2 -12.89 -11.31 15.74
C ASN A 2 -11.42 -11.60 15.37
N LEU A 3 -10.93 -10.96 14.31
CA LEU A 3 -9.56 -11.05 13.85
C LEU A 3 -8.74 -9.98 14.61
N GLN A 4 -8.23 -10.27 15.81
CA GLN A 4 -7.50 -9.28 16.59
C GLN A 4 -5.99 -9.34 16.32
N SER A 5 -5.34 -10.41 16.72
CA SER A 5 -3.90 -10.56 16.53
C SER A 5 -3.47 -12.02 16.39
N LEU A 6 -2.40 -12.25 15.67
CA LEU A 6 -1.75 -13.54 15.48
C LEU A 6 -0.68 -13.73 16.58
N ALA A 7 -0.82 -14.80 17.40
CA ALA A 7 0.09 -15.03 18.53
C ALA A 7 1.54 -15.28 18.09
N ASN A 8 1.73 -16.12 17.05
CA ASN A 8 3.05 -16.56 16.59
C ASN A 8 3.46 -15.86 15.29
N TRP A 9 3.13 -14.59 15.13
CA TRP A 9 3.36 -13.86 13.87
C TRP A 9 4.83 -13.87 13.40
N ARG A 10 5.80 -13.94 14.34
CA ARG A 10 7.24 -13.98 14.02
C ARG A 10 7.68 -15.22 13.24
N GLU A 11 6.88 -16.28 13.24
CA GLU A 11 7.16 -17.50 12.45
C GLU A 11 6.90 -17.31 10.94
N TYR A 12 6.21 -16.23 10.56
CA TYR A 12 5.75 -15.96 9.20
C TYR A 12 6.51 -14.83 8.49
N VAL A 13 7.42 -14.18 9.20
CA VAL A 13 8.22 -13.05 8.69
C VAL A 13 9.71 -13.29 8.95
N THR A 14 10.56 -12.53 8.30
CA THR A 14 12.01 -12.55 8.57
C THR A 14 12.33 -11.81 9.88
N SER A 15 13.53 -12.04 10.43
CA SER A 15 14.03 -11.28 11.59
C SER A 15 14.05 -9.78 11.32
N ASP A 16 14.43 -9.39 10.10
CA ASP A 16 14.55 -8.00 9.67
C ASP A 16 13.17 -7.33 9.61
N GLN A 17 12.19 -8.00 9.01
CA GLN A 17 10.79 -7.53 9.00
C GLN A 17 10.23 -7.41 10.42
N ALA A 18 10.53 -8.40 11.29
CA ALA A 18 10.10 -8.35 12.69
C ALA A 18 10.72 -7.17 13.46
N GLN A 19 11.95 -6.81 13.15
CA GLN A 19 12.63 -5.65 13.75
C GLN A 19 12.06 -4.33 13.20
N LEU A 20 11.84 -4.24 11.89
CA LEU A 20 11.39 -3.02 11.21
C LEU A 20 9.95 -2.65 11.58
N TYR A 21 9.03 -3.62 11.54
CA TYR A 21 7.59 -3.39 11.70
C TYR A 21 7.09 -3.67 13.12
N GLY A 22 7.83 -4.46 13.90
CA GLY A 22 7.47 -4.78 15.28
C GLY A 22 6.17 -5.58 15.39
N ASP A 23 5.50 -5.45 16.54
CA ASP A 23 4.27 -6.17 16.86
C ASP A 23 3.04 -5.72 16.03
N ASP A 24 3.17 -4.67 15.24
CA ASP A 24 2.12 -4.20 14.34
C ASP A 24 1.71 -5.29 13.33
N LEU A 25 2.67 -6.07 12.82
CA LEU A 25 2.41 -7.19 11.93
C LEU A 25 1.54 -8.30 12.55
N SER A 26 1.39 -8.33 13.87
CA SER A 26 0.49 -9.28 14.52
C SER A 26 -0.99 -8.94 14.34
N ARG A 27 -1.31 -7.65 14.14
CA ARG A 27 -2.70 -7.16 14.08
C ARG A 27 -3.26 -7.24 12.67
N PHE A 28 -4.45 -7.77 12.52
CA PHE A 28 -5.09 -7.90 11.20
C PHE A 28 -5.11 -6.59 10.39
N ALA A 29 -5.34 -5.47 11.06
CA ALA A 29 -5.41 -4.16 10.42
C ALA A 29 -4.07 -3.71 9.82
N ASP A 30 -2.96 -4.24 10.31
CA ASP A 30 -1.61 -3.79 9.99
C ASP A 30 -0.76 -4.90 9.32
N MET A 31 -1.34 -6.06 9.01
CA MET A 31 -0.65 -7.19 8.37
C MET A 31 -0.18 -6.91 6.94
N ASN A 32 -0.49 -5.73 6.39
CA ASN A 32 -0.12 -5.28 5.05
C ASN A 32 0.94 -4.16 5.06
N LEU A 33 1.73 -4.05 6.13
CA LEU A 33 2.81 -3.06 6.24
C LEU A 33 3.98 -3.32 5.28
N SER A 34 4.32 -4.58 5.02
CA SER A 34 5.31 -4.94 4.01
C SER A 34 4.75 -4.74 2.60
N PRO A 35 5.55 -4.20 1.64
CA PRO A 35 5.15 -4.21 0.23
C PRO A 35 5.14 -5.63 -0.38
N ASP A 36 5.78 -6.61 0.28
CA ASP A 36 5.80 -8.01 -0.16
C ASP A 36 4.49 -8.71 0.16
N PHE A 37 3.62 -8.83 -0.83
CA PHE A 37 2.31 -9.46 -0.64
C PHE A 37 2.37 -10.92 -0.16
N PRO A 38 3.29 -11.78 -0.61
CA PRO A 38 3.44 -13.13 -0.07
C PRO A 38 3.64 -13.17 1.46
N THR A 39 4.37 -12.24 2.03
CA THR A 39 4.52 -12.09 3.49
C THR A 39 3.20 -11.75 4.15
N ASN A 40 2.49 -10.75 3.64
CA ASN A 40 1.19 -10.33 4.16
C ASN A 40 0.15 -11.46 4.08
N ALA A 41 0.12 -12.17 2.96
CA ALA A 41 -0.81 -13.28 2.73
C ALA A 41 -0.58 -14.45 3.69
N ARG A 42 0.69 -14.79 4.00
CA ARG A 42 1.03 -15.81 5.00
C ARG A 42 0.52 -15.42 6.39
N LEU A 43 0.70 -14.17 6.81
CA LEU A 43 0.18 -13.65 8.08
C LEU A 43 -1.35 -13.74 8.15
N MET A 44 -2.04 -13.30 7.10
CA MET A 44 -3.51 -13.33 7.01
C MET A 44 -4.05 -14.76 7.04
N ALA A 45 -3.45 -15.68 6.30
CA ALA A 45 -3.82 -17.09 6.28
C ALA A 45 -3.61 -17.76 7.64
N ALA A 46 -2.49 -17.47 8.31
CA ALA A 46 -2.17 -17.96 9.63
C ALA A 46 -3.17 -17.45 10.71
N LEU A 47 -3.50 -16.16 10.66
CA LEU A 47 -4.50 -15.58 11.57
C LEU A 47 -5.88 -16.21 11.36
N LEU A 48 -6.30 -16.39 10.11
CA LEU A 48 -7.57 -17.05 9.82
C LEU A 48 -7.59 -18.47 10.37
N LYS A 49 -6.51 -19.23 10.19
CA LYS A 49 -6.37 -20.59 10.77
C LYS A 49 -6.42 -20.57 12.29
N GLN A 50 -5.73 -19.63 12.95
CA GLN A 50 -5.76 -19.47 14.40
C GLN A 50 -7.19 -19.24 14.92
N VAL A 51 -7.96 -18.39 14.24
CA VAL A 51 -9.30 -17.99 14.69
C VAL A 51 -10.39 -19.00 14.33
N THR A 52 -10.27 -19.66 13.17
CA THR A 52 -11.33 -20.54 12.65
C THR A 52 -10.99 -22.03 12.67
N GLY A 53 -9.74 -22.39 12.91
CA GLY A 53 -9.23 -23.75 12.76
C GLY A 53 -9.10 -24.22 11.29
N LYS A 54 -9.46 -23.38 10.31
CA LYS A 54 -9.48 -23.73 8.87
C LYS A 54 -8.28 -23.15 8.16
N SER A 55 -7.57 -23.98 7.40
CA SER A 55 -6.57 -23.53 6.44
C SER A 55 -7.24 -23.10 5.14
N VAL A 56 -6.58 -22.20 4.41
CA VAL A 56 -6.97 -21.77 3.06
C VAL A 56 -5.89 -22.14 2.06
N ASP A 57 -6.30 -22.36 0.81
CA ASP A 57 -5.39 -22.71 -0.28
C ASP A 57 -4.76 -21.49 -0.92
N GLY A 58 -5.28 -20.29 -0.63
CA GLY A 58 -4.73 -19.03 -1.12
C GLY A 58 -5.37 -17.82 -0.49
N VAL A 59 -4.79 -16.65 -0.77
CA VAL A 59 -5.29 -15.33 -0.38
C VAL A 59 -5.38 -14.47 -1.63
N LEU A 60 -6.54 -13.86 -1.82
CA LEU A 60 -6.79 -12.88 -2.86
C LEU A 60 -7.10 -11.54 -2.19
N THR A 61 -6.37 -10.50 -2.55
CA THR A 61 -6.72 -9.12 -2.18
C THR A 61 -7.25 -8.36 -3.38
N ILE A 62 -8.20 -7.50 -3.11
CA ILE A 62 -8.72 -6.51 -4.07
C ILE A 62 -8.81 -5.16 -3.36
N ASN A 63 -8.48 -4.10 -4.05
CA ASN A 63 -8.75 -2.74 -3.59
C ASN A 63 -10.02 -2.17 -4.27
N GLN A 64 -10.32 -0.90 -4.01
CA GLN A 64 -11.49 -0.21 -4.58
C GLN A 64 -11.46 -0.13 -6.11
N ASN A 65 -10.27 -0.01 -6.72
CA ASN A 65 -10.11 0.08 -8.18
C ASN A 65 -10.41 -1.28 -8.84
N ALA A 66 -9.91 -2.37 -8.25
CA ALA A 66 -10.26 -3.73 -8.70
C ALA A 66 -11.77 -3.98 -8.61
N LEU A 67 -12.43 -3.51 -7.56
CA LEU A 67 -13.88 -3.63 -7.44
C LEU A 67 -14.59 -2.84 -8.54
N ALA A 68 -14.10 -1.63 -8.88
CA ALA A 68 -14.63 -0.83 -9.99
C ALA A 68 -14.48 -1.55 -11.34
N ASP A 69 -13.32 -2.13 -11.63
CA ASP A 69 -13.07 -2.93 -12.85
C ASP A 69 -14.01 -4.14 -12.93
N MET A 70 -14.23 -4.83 -11.82
CA MET A 70 -15.17 -5.94 -11.76
C MET A 70 -16.62 -5.49 -12.02
N VAL A 71 -17.01 -4.34 -11.45
CA VAL A 71 -18.37 -3.77 -11.66
C VAL A 71 -18.56 -3.27 -13.08
N ALA A 72 -17.53 -2.79 -13.76
CA ALA A 72 -17.59 -2.45 -15.18
C ALA A 72 -18.01 -3.65 -16.05
N VAL A 73 -17.64 -4.88 -15.63
CA VAL A 73 -18.00 -6.13 -16.33
C VAL A 73 -19.34 -6.69 -15.86
N THR A 74 -19.64 -6.64 -14.57
CA THR A 74 -20.86 -7.23 -13.99
C THR A 74 -22.08 -6.34 -14.11
N GLY A 75 -21.88 -5.06 -14.45
CA GLY A 75 -22.90 -4.03 -14.46
C GLY A 75 -23.26 -3.52 -13.06
N PRO A 76 -24.07 -2.46 -12.99
CA PRO A 76 -24.39 -1.76 -11.76
C PRO A 76 -24.99 -2.65 -10.66
N ILE A 77 -24.73 -2.28 -9.40
CA ILE A 77 -25.19 -3.00 -8.21
C ILE A 77 -26.05 -2.06 -7.36
N ALA A 78 -27.26 -2.50 -7.05
CA ALA A 78 -28.13 -1.78 -6.10
C ALA A 78 -27.64 -2.07 -4.65
N GLN A 79 -27.37 -1.02 -3.90
CA GLN A 79 -26.95 -1.07 -2.51
C GLN A 79 -27.44 0.18 -1.76
N ASN A 80 -28.14 -0.03 -0.66
CA ASN A 80 -28.54 1.05 0.28
C ASN A 80 -29.16 2.28 -0.42
N HIS A 81 -30.17 2.04 -1.27
CA HIS A 81 -30.88 3.06 -2.10
C HIS A 81 -30.01 3.76 -3.14
N ARG A 82 -28.79 3.29 -3.38
CA ARG A 82 -27.89 3.78 -4.42
C ARG A 82 -27.73 2.75 -5.53
N ILE A 83 -27.44 3.24 -6.73
CA ILE A 83 -26.95 2.42 -7.84
C ILE A 83 -25.45 2.65 -7.96
N LEU A 84 -24.69 1.61 -7.68
CA LEU A 84 -23.23 1.66 -7.72
C LEU A 84 -22.76 1.15 -9.08
N THR A 85 -22.02 1.99 -9.78
CA THR A 85 -21.43 1.76 -11.09
C THR A 85 -19.91 1.71 -10.97
N SER A 86 -19.20 1.37 -12.04
CA SER A 86 -17.74 1.44 -12.09
C SER A 86 -17.16 2.82 -11.78
N GLU A 87 -17.92 3.89 -12.09
CA GLU A 87 -17.46 5.26 -11.90
C GLU A 87 -17.59 5.76 -10.45
N ASN A 88 -18.52 5.18 -9.65
CA ASN A 88 -18.79 5.70 -8.30
C ASN A 88 -18.53 4.72 -7.15
N ILE A 89 -18.30 3.44 -7.45
CA ILE A 89 -18.16 2.41 -6.41
C ILE A 89 -16.88 2.59 -5.59
N ALA A 90 -15.79 3.07 -6.19
CA ALA A 90 -14.55 3.34 -5.48
C ALA A 90 -14.74 4.45 -4.43
N ASP A 91 -15.35 5.56 -4.80
CA ASP A 91 -15.69 6.63 -3.86
C ASP A 91 -16.70 6.17 -2.80
N TYR A 92 -17.67 5.36 -3.19
CA TYR A 92 -18.61 4.79 -2.23
C TYR A 92 -17.93 4.00 -1.13
N VAL A 93 -17.06 3.03 -1.45
CA VAL A 93 -16.42 2.18 -0.44
C VAL A 93 -15.34 2.89 0.37
N THR A 94 -14.79 3.99 -0.13
CA THR A 94 -13.71 4.75 0.53
C THR A 94 -14.18 5.99 1.27
N LYS A 95 -15.34 6.56 0.90
CA LYS A 95 -15.87 7.81 1.45
C LYS A 95 -17.33 7.71 1.90
N ASP A 96 -18.25 7.47 0.96
CA ASP A 96 -19.69 7.62 1.19
C ASP A 96 -20.24 6.62 2.21
N VAL A 97 -19.70 5.38 2.21
CA VAL A 97 -20.11 4.31 3.14
C VAL A 97 -19.94 4.73 4.61
N TYR A 98 -18.99 5.62 4.91
CA TYR A 98 -18.80 6.13 6.26
C TYR A 98 -19.87 7.15 6.68
N SER A 99 -20.48 7.82 5.71
CA SER A 99 -21.62 8.72 5.96
C SER A 99 -22.96 7.96 6.03
N ASP A 100 -23.08 6.88 5.24
CA ASP A 100 -24.30 6.07 5.19
C ASP A 100 -24.51 5.21 6.44
N PHE A 101 -23.42 4.80 7.13
CA PHE A 101 -23.49 3.91 8.30
C PHE A 101 -22.78 4.52 9.51
N LYS A 102 -23.52 4.73 10.60
CA LYS A 102 -22.96 5.17 11.88
C LYS A 102 -22.25 4.04 12.63
N ASN A 103 -22.62 2.78 12.35
CA ASN A 103 -22.08 1.60 13.02
C ASN A 103 -21.04 0.92 12.13
N PRO A 104 -19.77 0.77 12.59
CA PRO A 104 -18.72 0.10 11.83
C PRO A 104 -19.05 -1.33 11.39
N LYS A 105 -19.82 -2.08 12.19
CA LYS A 105 -20.23 -3.45 11.85
C LYS A 105 -21.21 -3.47 10.67
N GLU A 106 -22.18 -2.56 10.65
CA GLU A 106 -23.15 -2.45 9.56
C GLU A 106 -22.45 -2.03 8.26
N LYS A 107 -21.54 -1.05 8.34
CA LYS A 107 -20.68 -0.64 7.23
C LYS A 107 -19.90 -1.84 6.66
N ASN A 108 -19.24 -2.62 7.52
CA ASN A 108 -18.47 -3.79 7.07
C ASN A 108 -19.36 -4.85 6.39
N ILE A 109 -20.56 -5.10 6.93
CA ILE A 109 -21.53 -6.02 6.32
C ILE A 109 -21.96 -5.49 4.94
N ALA A 110 -22.20 -4.19 4.80
CA ALA A 110 -22.58 -3.58 3.53
C ALA A 110 -21.48 -3.74 2.46
N VAL A 111 -20.21 -3.46 2.81
CA VAL A 111 -19.08 -3.63 1.89
C VAL A 111 -18.90 -5.10 1.52
N LEU A 112 -18.95 -6.03 2.48
CA LEU A 112 -18.87 -7.47 2.21
C LEU A 112 -19.99 -7.95 1.30
N SER A 113 -21.23 -7.49 1.54
CA SER A 113 -22.38 -7.81 0.68
C SER A 113 -22.18 -7.32 -0.76
N LEU A 114 -21.56 -6.14 -0.93
CA LEU A 114 -21.25 -5.58 -2.24
C LEU A 114 -20.24 -6.45 -3.00
N ILE A 115 -19.15 -6.82 -2.33
CA ILE A 115 -18.13 -7.72 -2.87
C ILE A 115 -18.79 -9.06 -3.26
N GLN A 116 -19.57 -9.65 -2.37
CA GLN A 116 -20.26 -10.92 -2.63
C GLN A 116 -21.19 -10.84 -3.86
N LYS A 117 -22.02 -9.81 -3.95
CA LYS A 117 -22.91 -9.59 -5.11
C LYS A 117 -22.10 -9.50 -6.42
N THR A 118 -20.95 -8.84 -6.40
CA THR A 118 -20.06 -8.73 -7.56
C THR A 118 -19.56 -10.09 -8.00
N PHE A 119 -19.03 -10.88 -7.05
CA PHE A 119 -18.56 -12.24 -7.34
C PHE A 119 -19.67 -13.18 -7.78
N ASP A 120 -20.86 -13.09 -7.19
CA ASP A 120 -22.01 -13.94 -7.57
C ASP A 120 -22.47 -13.63 -9.00
N LYS A 121 -22.46 -12.36 -9.42
CA LYS A 121 -22.73 -11.98 -10.82
C LYS A 121 -21.68 -12.57 -11.77
N LEU A 122 -20.39 -12.52 -11.42
CA LEU A 122 -19.32 -13.11 -12.23
C LEU A 122 -19.48 -14.63 -12.35
N LYS A 123 -19.76 -15.33 -11.25
CA LYS A 123 -20.08 -16.78 -11.25
C LYS A 123 -21.33 -17.11 -12.08
N GLY A 124 -22.30 -16.20 -12.08
CA GLY A 124 -23.51 -16.29 -12.89
C GLY A 124 -23.31 -16.02 -14.38
N GLY A 125 -22.06 -15.79 -14.83
CA GLY A 125 -21.73 -15.59 -16.24
C GLY A 125 -21.82 -14.14 -16.72
N ALA A 126 -21.86 -13.16 -15.81
CA ALA A 126 -21.80 -11.74 -16.19
C ALA A 126 -20.54 -11.46 -17.03
N GLY A 127 -20.71 -10.64 -18.08
CA GLY A 127 -19.65 -10.36 -19.04
C GLY A 127 -19.48 -11.42 -20.12
N GLY A 128 -20.29 -12.49 -20.13
CA GLY A 128 -20.26 -13.56 -21.14
C GLY A 128 -19.01 -14.46 -21.05
N PRO A 129 -18.64 -15.18 -22.12
CA PRO A 129 -17.58 -16.21 -22.09
C PRO A 129 -16.22 -15.71 -21.61
N PHE A 130 -15.92 -14.44 -21.77
CA PHE A 130 -14.66 -13.80 -21.32
C PHE A 130 -14.87 -12.88 -20.11
N GLY A 131 -16.01 -12.96 -19.42
CA GLY A 131 -16.35 -12.09 -18.30
C GLY A 131 -15.29 -12.11 -17.20
N LEU A 132 -14.87 -13.30 -16.77
CA LEU A 132 -13.81 -13.46 -15.77
C LEU A 132 -12.48 -12.83 -16.21
N VAL A 133 -12.05 -13.06 -17.44
CA VAL A 133 -10.80 -12.47 -17.95
C VAL A 133 -10.87 -10.96 -17.95
N ARG A 134 -11.98 -10.39 -18.43
CA ARG A 134 -12.16 -8.93 -18.45
C ARG A 134 -12.27 -8.31 -17.04
N ALA A 135 -12.82 -9.04 -16.07
CA ALA A 135 -12.96 -8.55 -14.70
C ALA A 135 -11.66 -8.63 -13.90
N PHE A 136 -10.78 -9.61 -14.20
CA PHE A 136 -9.59 -9.88 -13.39
C PHE A 136 -8.28 -9.40 -14.04
N ALA A 137 -8.16 -9.41 -15.39
CA ALA A 137 -6.90 -9.05 -16.03
C ALA A 137 -6.46 -7.60 -15.79
N PRO A 138 -7.32 -6.56 -15.89
CA PRO A 138 -6.91 -5.19 -15.61
C PRO A 138 -6.38 -5.00 -14.18
N PRO A 139 -7.12 -5.37 -13.10
CA PRO A 139 -6.63 -5.17 -11.74
C PRO A 139 -5.41 -6.02 -11.38
N MET A 140 -5.22 -7.18 -12.00
CA MET A 140 -3.98 -7.96 -11.86
C MET A 140 -2.77 -7.23 -12.47
N HIS A 141 -2.99 -6.53 -13.59
CA HIS A 141 -1.92 -5.78 -14.26
C HIS A 141 -1.55 -4.49 -13.51
N THR A 142 -2.50 -3.82 -12.87
CA THR A 142 -2.28 -2.58 -12.15
C THR A 142 -1.84 -2.78 -10.69
N GLY A 143 -1.75 -4.02 -10.19
CA GLY A 143 -1.48 -4.30 -8.78
C GLY A 143 -2.68 -4.01 -7.85
N SER A 144 -3.86 -3.71 -8.43
CA SER A 144 -5.09 -3.51 -7.66
C SER A 144 -5.68 -4.83 -7.14
N MET A 145 -5.19 -5.94 -7.66
CA MET A 145 -5.50 -7.31 -7.24
C MET A 145 -4.20 -8.10 -7.10
N MET A 146 -4.04 -8.80 -5.98
CA MET A 146 -2.88 -9.67 -5.72
C MET A 146 -3.35 -11.05 -5.28
N LEU A 147 -2.59 -12.07 -5.66
CA LEU A 147 -2.88 -13.47 -5.38
C LEU A 147 -1.67 -14.16 -4.77
N TRP A 148 -1.92 -14.96 -3.73
CA TRP A 148 -0.96 -15.86 -3.13
C TRP A 148 -1.56 -17.26 -2.99
N ALA A 149 -0.74 -18.31 -3.13
CA ALA A 149 -1.15 -19.71 -2.96
C ALA A 149 -0.34 -20.40 -1.85
N SER A 150 -0.99 -21.24 -1.06
CA SER A 150 -0.34 -22.04 -0.01
C SER A 150 0.55 -23.16 -0.57
N ASP A 151 0.24 -23.66 -1.77
CA ASP A 151 1.09 -24.61 -2.49
C ASP A 151 2.33 -23.91 -3.03
N LYS A 152 3.51 -24.38 -2.62
CA LYS A 152 4.79 -23.76 -2.97
C LYS A 152 5.09 -23.77 -4.47
N SER A 153 4.60 -24.76 -5.21
CA SER A 153 4.85 -24.88 -6.64
C SER A 153 3.99 -23.91 -7.45
N ILE A 154 2.78 -23.68 -7.00
CA ILE A 154 1.85 -22.68 -7.55
C ILE A 154 2.35 -21.28 -7.17
N GLU A 155 2.68 -21.07 -5.90
CA GLU A 155 3.17 -19.79 -5.38
C GLU A 155 4.44 -19.31 -6.12
N LYS A 156 5.39 -20.22 -6.39
CA LYS A 156 6.58 -19.89 -7.18
C LYS A 156 6.25 -19.32 -8.56
N LYS A 157 5.16 -19.80 -9.18
CA LYS A 157 4.70 -19.29 -10.49
C LYS A 157 3.97 -17.97 -10.33
N ILE A 158 3.14 -17.83 -9.30
CA ILE A 158 2.38 -16.60 -9.03
C ILE A 158 3.34 -15.46 -8.67
N SER A 159 4.24 -15.66 -7.72
CA SER A 159 5.18 -14.64 -7.25
C SER A 159 6.17 -14.17 -8.32
N SER A 160 6.41 -14.98 -9.38
CA SER A 160 7.19 -14.52 -10.55
C SER A 160 6.41 -13.62 -11.50
N THR A 161 5.15 -13.34 -11.23
CA THR A 161 4.28 -12.47 -12.02
C THR A 161 3.89 -11.23 -11.22
N HIS A 162 3.39 -10.21 -11.92
CA HIS A 162 2.94 -8.97 -11.27
C HIS A 162 1.82 -9.20 -10.24
N VAL A 163 0.91 -10.12 -10.50
CA VAL A 163 -0.21 -10.44 -9.59
C VAL A 163 0.26 -11.09 -8.28
N GLY A 164 1.45 -11.67 -8.24
CA GLY A 164 2.02 -12.20 -6.99
C GLY A 164 2.42 -11.14 -5.99
N GLY A 165 2.63 -9.90 -6.44
CA GLY A 165 3.03 -8.79 -5.57
C GLY A 165 4.30 -9.08 -4.77
N SER A 166 5.19 -9.93 -5.29
CA SER A 166 6.44 -10.27 -4.62
C SER A 166 7.46 -9.16 -4.82
N PHE A 167 7.90 -8.60 -3.73
CA PHE A 167 8.90 -7.53 -3.71
C PHE A 167 10.32 -8.04 -3.97
N ASP A 168 10.58 -9.31 -3.64
CA ASP A 168 11.86 -9.98 -3.93
C ASP A 168 12.17 -10.07 -5.44
N ASN A 169 11.13 -10.10 -6.28
CA ASN A 169 11.28 -10.24 -7.73
C ASN A 169 11.45 -8.91 -8.48
N LEU A 170 11.46 -7.78 -7.76
CA LEU A 170 11.72 -6.48 -8.39
C LEU A 170 13.19 -6.37 -8.81
N SER A 171 13.41 -5.91 -10.04
CA SER A 171 14.76 -5.64 -10.56
C SER A 171 15.48 -4.61 -9.68
N ASN A 172 16.80 -4.64 -9.70
CA ASN A 172 17.60 -3.59 -9.09
C ASN A 172 18.18 -2.72 -10.23
N PRO A 173 18.18 -1.37 -10.16
CA PRO A 173 17.73 -0.56 -9.02
C PRO A 173 16.22 -0.29 -9.03
N THR A 174 15.54 -0.63 -7.95
CA THR A 174 14.14 -0.27 -7.72
C THR A 174 14.02 0.36 -6.34
N SER A 175 13.44 1.56 -6.29
CA SER A 175 12.96 2.17 -5.06
C SER A 175 11.47 1.93 -4.88
N ALA A 176 10.99 1.95 -3.63
CA ALA A 176 9.55 1.86 -3.37
C ALA A 176 9.12 2.78 -2.22
N ILE A 177 7.92 3.30 -2.34
CA ILE A 177 7.28 4.10 -1.29
C ILE A 177 6.04 3.37 -0.80
N VAL A 178 5.97 3.17 0.52
CA VAL A 178 4.80 2.62 1.21
C VAL A 178 4.30 3.64 2.21
N LEU A 179 3.04 4.00 2.08
CA LEU A 179 2.35 4.92 2.98
C LEU A 179 1.47 4.15 3.95
N VAL A 180 1.59 4.46 5.22
CA VAL A 180 0.75 3.90 6.28
C VAL A 180 0.10 5.03 7.06
N ASN A 181 -1.21 4.94 7.26
CA ASN A 181 -1.95 5.90 8.06
C ASN A 181 -1.66 5.70 9.56
N GLY A 182 -0.65 6.41 10.06
CA GLY A 182 -0.25 6.38 11.46
C GLY A 182 -1.25 7.05 12.41
N ALA A 183 -2.17 7.87 11.90
CA ALA A 183 -3.22 8.51 12.67
C ALA A 183 -4.36 7.57 13.08
N GLY A 184 -4.52 6.45 12.35
CA GLY A 184 -5.61 5.50 12.56
C GLY A 184 -7.01 6.05 12.23
N ASN A 185 -7.08 7.21 11.57
CA ASN A 185 -8.32 7.81 11.07
C ASN A 185 -8.75 7.19 9.72
N LYS A 186 -9.68 7.80 9.00
CA LYS A 186 -10.19 7.30 7.71
C LYS A 186 -10.05 8.35 6.61
N LEU A 187 -8.86 8.98 6.56
CA LEU A 187 -8.56 10.07 5.63
C LEU A 187 -7.71 9.65 4.42
N ASP A 188 -7.37 8.36 4.27
CA ASP A 188 -6.53 7.85 3.18
C ASP A 188 -7.06 8.24 1.80
N SER A 189 -8.39 8.29 1.63
CA SER A 189 -9.03 8.69 0.37
C SER A 189 -8.93 10.18 0.04
N TYR A 190 -8.36 10.97 0.94
CA TYR A 190 -8.08 12.40 0.74
C TYR A 190 -6.59 12.68 0.54
N ILE A 191 -5.73 11.66 0.67
CA ILE A 191 -4.29 11.81 0.48
C ILE A 191 -3.93 11.56 -0.96
N SER A 192 -3.31 12.55 -1.61
CA SER A 192 -2.65 12.37 -2.89
C SER A 192 -1.14 12.29 -2.70
N GLU A 193 -0.49 11.52 -3.56
CA GLU A 193 0.93 11.25 -3.53
C GLU A 193 1.56 11.56 -4.89
N SER A 194 2.71 12.21 -4.88
CA SER A 194 3.60 12.23 -6.05
C SER A 194 5.01 11.86 -5.64
N VAL A 195 5.65 10.98 -6.41
CA VAL A 195 6.98 10.46 -6.12
C VAL A 195 7.88 10.64 -7.34
N GLN A 196 9.08 11.14 -7.08
CA GLN A 196 10.14 11.23 -8.08
C GLN A 196 11.37 10.49 -7.56
N TYR A 197 11.89 9.56 -8.37
CA TYR A 197 13.16 8.89 -8.15
C TYR A 197 14.15 9.36 -9.22
N SER A 198 15.23 9.99 -8.81
CA SER A 198 16.24 10.56 -9.70
C SER A 198 17.61 9.98 -9.40
N GLN A 199 18.29 9.49 -10.43
CA GLN A 199 19.69 9.09 -10.36
C GLN A 199 20.60 10.27 -10.70
N GLY A 200 21.56 10.56 -9.81
CA GLY A 200 22.49 11.66 -9.95
C GLY A 200 23.83 11.25 -10.59
N ILE A 201 24.88 11.86 -10.11
CA ILE A 201 26.25 11.74 -10.65
C ILE A 201 26.90 10.48 -10.13
N CYS A 202 27.70 9.81 -10.99
CA CYS A 202 28.53 8.68 -10.60
C CYS A 202 29.73 9.15 -9.77
N SER A 203 30.05 8.41 -8.72
CA SER A 203 31.30 8.57 -7.99
C SER A 203 32.51 8.22 -8.90
N ILE A 204 33.59 8.97 -8.76
CA ILE A 204 34.82 8.75 -9.55
C ILE A 204 35.59 7.53 -9.05
N ASP A 205 35.62 7.32 -7.74
CA ASP A 205 36.51 6.37 -7.07
C ASP A 205 35.80 5.15 -6.46
N ALA A 206 34.47 5.08 -6.58
CA ALA A 206 33.67 4.02 -5.96
C ALA A 206 32.50 3.57 -6.84
N PRO A 207 31.99 2.34 -6.68
CA PRO A 207 30.88 1.81 -7.46
C PRO A 207 29.54 2.37 -7.00
N TYR A 208 29.43 3.67 -6.78
CA TYR A 208 28.25 4.36 -6.29
C TYR A 208 27.88 5.54 -7.17
N ARG A 209 26.62 5.91 -7.10
CA ARG A 209 26.10 7.20 -7.59
C ARG A 209 25.17 7.82 -6.56
N ASP A 210 25.06 9.13 -6.61
CA ASP A 210 24.02 9.83 -5.86
C ASP A 210 22.64 9.45 -6.38
N ALA A 211 21.68 9.35 -5.50
CA ALA A 211 20.30 9.10 -5.84
C ALA A 211 19.36 9.87 -4.90
N TYR A 212 18.20 10.23 -5.41
CA TYR A 212 17.27 11.10 -4.73
C TYR A 212 15.85 10.58 -4.85
N LEU A 213 15.12 10.62 -3.73
CA LEU A 213 13.68 10.41 -3.70
C LEU A 213 13.00 11.66 -3.16
N ARG A 214 12.04 12.16 -3.92
CA ARG A 214 11.13 13.22 -3.50
C ARG A 214 9.74 12.63 -3.38
N VAL A 215 9.14 12.70 -2.20
CA VAL A 215 7.78 12.25 -1.92
C VAL A 215 6.98 13.45 -1.47
N LYS A 216 6.04 13.91 -2.29
CA LYS A 216 5.09 14.97 -1.92
C LYS A 216 3.77 14.33 -1.57
N LEU A 217 3.25 14.66 -0.38
CA LEU A 217 1.94 14.26 0.10
C LEU A 217 1.07 15.49 0.26
N GLU A 218 -0.18 15.40 -0.19
CA GLU A 218 -1.18 16.47 -0.04
C GLU A 218 -2.41 15.91 0.67
N ASN A 219 -2.85 16.59 1.70
CA ASN A 219 -4.08 16.27 2.41
C ASN A 219 -5.22 17.14 1.89
N ASN A 220 -6.04 16.58 1.03
CA ASN A 220 -7.20 17.23 0.40
C ASN A 220 -8.47 17.14 1.27
N ALA A 221 -8.37 16.71 2.54
CA ALA A 221 -9.51 16.66 3.43
C ALA A 221 -10.09 18.07 3.64
N PRO A 222 -11.42 18.24 3.62
CA PRO A 222 -12.03 19.53 3.93
C PRO A 222 -11.80 19.89 5.41
N GLU A 223 -11.67 21.17 5.70
CA GLU A 223 -11.46 21.68 7.07
C GLU A 223 -12.66 21.43 8.01
N SER A 224 -13.84 21.15 7.45
CA SER A 224 -15.08 20.90 8.19
C SER A 224 -16.05 20.01 7.42
N GLY A 225 -17.08 19.51 8.11
CA GLY A 225 -18.16 18.73 7.50
C GLY A 225 -17.90 17.23 7.38
N LEU A 226 -16.72 16.76 7.74
CA LEU A 226 -16.44 15.32 7.81
C LEU A 226 -17.16 14.68 9.03
N PRO A 227 -17.66 13.45 8.89
CA PRO A 227 -18.23 12.72 10.02
C PRO A 227 -17.21 12.54 11.15
N ASN A 228 -17.64 12.68 12.39
CA ASN A 228 -16.78 12.51 13.57
C ASN A 228 -16.11 11.13 13.64
N TYR A 229 -16.60 10.13 12.94
CA TYR A 229 -16.02 8.80 12.85
C TYR A 229 -14.80 8.75 11.90
N VAL A 230 -14.68 9.69 10.96
CA VAL A 230 -13.63 9.71 9.93
C VAL A 230 -12.34 10.39 10.43
N THR A 231 -12.49 11.40 11.30
CA THR A 231 -11.43 12.34 11.69
C THR A 231 -10.67 12.06 12.99
N PRO A 232 -11.01 11.06 13.85
CA PRO A 232 -10.31 10.89 15.12
C PRO A 232 -8.82 10.56 14.93
N ARG A 233 -7.97 11.19 15.71
CA ARG A 233 -6.53 10.92 15.83
C ARG A 233 -6.33 9.87 16.92
N ASN A 234 -6.37 8.60 16.52
CA ASN A 234 -6.24 7.46 17.44
C ASN A 234 -4.81 7.26 17.95
N ASP A 235 -3.84 7.92 17.35
CA ASP A 235 -2.43 7.96 17.72
C ASP A 235 -2.11 9.00 18.81
N LEU A 236 -3.05 9.91 19.09
CA LEU A 236 -2.88 10.94 20.11
C LEU A 236 -3.59 10.57 21.43
N PRO A 237 -3.10 11.08 22.57
CA PRO A 237 -3.79 10.92 23.85
C PRO A 237 -5.23 11.47 23.82
N VAL A 238 -6.11 10.85 24.60
CA VAL A 238 -7.49 11.35 24.77
C VAL A 238 -7.48 12.78 25.26
N GLY A 239 -8.20 13.68 24.55
CA GLY A 239 -8.26 15.10 24.87
C GLY A 239 -7.15 15.94 24.24
N ALA A 240 -6.27 15.36 23.44
CA ALA A 240 -5.30 16.13 22.67
C ALA A 240 -6.01 17.09 21.71
N ASN A 241 -5.43 18.26 21.53
CA ASN A 241 -5.94 19.26 20.59
C ASN A 241 -5.32 19.01 19.20
N TYR A 242 -6.16 18.84 18.18
CA TYR A 242 -5.76 18.71 16.77
C TYR A 242 -6.84 19.28 15.85
N LYS A 243 -6.48 19.64 14.63
CA LYS A 243 -7.45 20.08 13.62
C LYS A 243 -8.23 18.88 13.08
N ALA A 244 -9.55 18.98 13.03
CA ALA A 244 -10.37 17.99 12.35
C ALA A 244 -9.90 17.85 10.88
N GLY A 245 -9.70 16.62 10.42
CA GLY A 245 -9.13 16.39 9.08
C GLY A 245 -7.60 16.34 9.02
N SER A 246 -6.87 16.58 10.13
CA SER A 246 -5.43 16.32 10.17
C SER A 246 -5.13 14.82 10.21
N THR A 247 -4.01 14.43 9.63
CA THR A 247 -3.56 13.04 9.62
C THR A 247 -2.05 12.94 9.83
N ARG A 248 -1.57 11.74 10.15
CA ARG A 248 -0.16 11.40 10.26
C ARG A 248 0.14 10.24 9.32
N MET A 249 1.07 10.43 8.40
CA MET A 249 1.50 9.42 7.46
C MET A 249 2.89 8.90 7.84
N LEU A 250 3.00 7.58 7.99
CA LEU A 250 4.30 6.91 8.08
C LEU A 250 4.74 6.60 6.65
N VAL A 251 5.87 7.15 6.25
CA VAL A 251 6.44 6.97 4.91
C VAL A 251 7.61 6.01 5.01
N TYR A 252 7.45 4.79 4.49
CA TYR A 252 8.51 3.80 4.39
C TYR A 252 9.17 3.93 3.01
N VAL A 253 10.43 4.31 3.02
CA VAL A 253 11.26 4.50 1.82
C VAL A 253 12.15 3.27 1.66
N HIS A 254 11.80 2.41 0.71
CA HIS A 254 12.61 1.27 0.31
C HIS A 254 13.55 1.71 -0.81
N VAL A 255 14.83 1.42 -0.67
CA VAL A 255 15.84 1.83 -1.65
C VAL A 255 16.49 0.63 -2.33
N PRO A 256 17.18 0.82 -3.47
CA PRO A 256 17.89 -0.26 -4.15
C PRO A 256 18.84 -1.01 -3.22
N LEU A 257 19.11 -2.27 -3.56
CA LEU A 257 20.05 -3.11 -2.78
C LEU A 257 21.42 -2.45 -2.69
N GLY A 258 21.99 -2.42 -1.48
CA GLY A 258 23.32 -1.85 -1.24
C GLY A 258 23.35 -0.33 -1.15
N SER A 259 22.20 0.33 -1.08
CA SER A 259 22.14 1.80 -0.90
C SER A 259 22.53 2.23 0.51
N GLU A 260 23.11 3.43 0.62
CA GLU A 260 23.54 4.05 1.88
C GLU A 260 22.86 5.41 2.09
N PHE A 261 22.32 5.63 3.28
CA PHE A 261 21.65 6.89 3.65
C PHE A 261 22.64 8.05 3.74
N GLU A 262 22.31 9.20 3.18
CA GLU A 262 23.09 10.42 3.32
C GLU A 262 22.34 11.49 4.13
N SER A 263 21.17 11.86 3.71
CA SER A 263 20.39 12.92 4.35
C SER A 263 18.92 12.87 4.00
N ALA A 264 18.09 13.49 4.84
CA ALA A 264 16.70 13.74 4.51
C ALA A 264 16.22 15.10 5.01
N THR A 265 15.20 15.64 4.35
CA THR A 265 14.49 16.84 4.77
C THR A 265 12.97 16.64 4.63
N ILE A 266 12.20 17.26 5.53
CA ILE A 266 10.76 17.46 5.37
C ILE A 266 10.53 18.96 5.32
N ASN A 267 9.97 19.47 4.22
CA ASN A 267 9.78 20.90 3.97
C ASN A 267 11.07 21.69 4.24
N GLU A 268 12.19 21.22 3.64
CA GLU A 268 13.55 21.78 3.75
C GLU A 268 14.19 21.72 5.16
N LYS A 269 13.48 21.24 6.17
CA LYS A 269 14.05 21.03 7.51
C LYS A 269 14.69 19.65 7.59
N LYS A 270 15.95 19.61 8.04
CA LYS A 270 16.70 18.35 8.22
C LYS A 270 15.97 17.42 9.20
N VAL A 271 15.85 16.14 8.80
CA VAL A 271 15.31 15.08 9.61
C VAL A 271 16.19 13.82 9.50
N ILE A 272 16.03 12.93 10.46
CA ILE A 272 16.60 11.56 10.40
C ILE A 272 15.45 10.57 10.35
N PRO A 273 15.66 9.37 9.80
CA PRO A 273 14.66 8.31 9.89
C PRO A 273 14.31 8.01 11.35
N ILE A 274 13.04 7.83 11.65
CA ILE A 274 12.57 7.45 13.00
C ILE A 274 12.65 5.93 13.24
N ALA A 275 12.79 5.15 12.17
CA ALA A 275 13.16 3.75 12.19
C ALA A 275 13.89 3.41 10.90
N GLU A 276 14.78 2.44 10.98
CA GLU A 276 15.49 1.85 9.85
C GLU A 276 15.61 0.34 10.01
N GLY A 277 15.73 -0.35 8.90
CA GLY A 277 15.85 -1.81 8.88
C GLY A 277 15.87 -2.34 7.46
N PHE A 278 15.51 -3.62 7.31
CA PHE A 278 15.48 -4.27 6.01
C PHE A 278 14.13 -4.96 5.79
N ASP A 279 13.66 -4.90 4.57
CA ASP A 279 12.56 -5.72 4.08
C ASP A 279 12.95 -6.33 2.73
N THR A 280 12.84 -7.66 2.61
CA THR A 280 13.27 -8.40 1.40
C THR A 280 14.70 -8.06 0.94
N GLY A 281 15.62 -7.87 1.92
CA GLY A 281 17.01 -7.52 1.66
C GLY A 281 17.28 -6.06 1.30
N ARG A 282 16.24 -5.24 1.12
CA ARG A 282 16.36 -3.80 0.81
C ARG A 282 16.38 -2.99 2.09
N GLN A 283 17.27 -1.99 2.14
CA GLN A 283 17.26 -1.01 3.21
C GLN A 283 15.95 -0.22 3.19
N VAL A 284 15.41 0.06 4.37
CA VAL A 284 14.17 0.81 4.55
C VAL A 284 14.37 1.90 5.60
N TRP A 285 13.93 3.11 5.28
CA TRP A 285 13.90 4.24 6.21
C TRP A 285 12.46 4.71 6.40
N ARG A 286 12.06 4.87 7.66
CA ARG A 286 10.71 5.35 8.00
C ARG A 286 10.77 6.79 8.46
N PHE A 287 9.88 7.61 7.90
CA PHE A 287 9.66 9.00 8.28
C PHE A 287 8.21 9.20 8.69
N ASP A 288 7.97 10.14 9.61
CA ASP A 288 6.64 10.56 10.02
C ASP A 288 6.33 11.93 9.46
N ILE A 289 5.18 12.08 8.81
CA ILE A 289 4.70 13.33 8.22
C ILE A 289 3.32 13.66 8.76
N GLU A 290 3.24 14.78 9.48
CA GLU A 290 1.97 15.37 9.90
C GLU A 290 1.41 16.27 8.82
N LEU A 291 0.12 16.11 8.51
CA LEU A 291 -0.58 16.88 7.49
C LEU A 291 -1.88 17.45 8.07
N ASP A 292 -1.96 18.77 8.15
CA ASP A 292 -3.21 19.46 8.39
C ASP A 292 -4.18 19.31 7.19
N PRO A 293 -5.48 19.51 7.36
CA PRO A 293 -6.38 19.59 6.21
C PRO A 293 -5.95 20.71 5.26
N GLN A 294 -6.08 20.48 3.95
CA GLN A 294 -5.69 21.42 2.88
C GLN A 294 -4.22 21.85 2.94
N SER A 295 -3.34 20.95 3.39
CA SER A 295 -1.89 21.21 3.42
C SER A 295 -1.10 20.13 2.69
N ASP A 296 0.15 20.43 2.39
CA ASP A 296 1.09 19.50 1.80
C ASP A 296 2.41 19.44 2.58
N ALA A 297 3.15 18.35 2.37
CA ALA A 297 4.51 18.21 2.84
C ALA A 297 5.34 17.45 1.79
N THR A 298 6.61 17.83 1.69
CA THR A 298 7.57 17.18 0.81
C THR A 298 8.70 16.58 1.63
N LEU A 299 8.84 15.24 1.57
CA LEU A 299 10.00 14.51 2.02
C LEU A 299 11.00 14.44 0.85
N PHE A 300 12.24 14.81 1.12
CA PHE A 300 13.36 14.60 0.21
C PHE A 300 14.39 13.73 0.90
N VAL A 301 14.83 12.64 0.25
CA VAL A 301 15.83 11.71 0.75
C VAL A 301 16.96 11.62 -0.25
N SER A 302 18.19 11.85 0.20
CA SER A 302 19.44 11.66 -0.53
C SER A 302 20.14 10.40 -0.03
N PHE A 303 20.60 9.58 -0.96
CA PHE A 303 21.33 8.34 -0.66
C PHE A 303 22.29 8.00 -1.79
N GLN A 304 23.25 7.14 -1.50
CA GLN A 304 24.10 6.54 -2.51
C GLN A 304 23.55 5.16 -2.90
N GLU A 305 23.50 4.86 -4.19
CA GLU A 305 23.14 3.55 -4.72
C GLU A 305 24.32 2.91 -5.46
N VAL A 306 24.38 1.59 -5.47
CA VAL A 306 25.40 0.84 -6.21
C VAL A 306 25.24 1.07 -7.70
N ALA A 307 26.36 1.38 -8.39
CA ALA A 307 26.43 1.67 -9.81
C ALA A 307 27.49 0.83 -10.51
N GLU A 308 27.09 -0.30 -11.10
CA GLU A 308 28.00 -1.27 -11.72
C GLU A 308 28.18 -1.09 -13.23
N GLY A 309 27.61 -0.07 -13.83
CA GLY A 309 27.80 0.30 -15.24
C GLY A 309 26.87 -0.40 -16.23
N ASN A 310 26.26 -1.53 -15.88
CA ASN A 310 25.30 -2.29 -16.68
C ASN A 310 23.95 -2.49 -15.99
N GLU A 311 23.60 -1.60 -15.07
CA GLU A 311 22.35 -1.73 -14.33
C GLU A 311 21.14 -1.66 -15.27
N PRO A 312 20.07 -2.39 -14.94
CA PRO A 312 18.76 -2.21 -15.55
C PRO A 312 18.30 -0.76 -15.41
N THR A 313 17.31 -0.38 -16.19
CA THR A 313 16.65 0.93 -16.02
C THR A 313 16.08 1.02 -14.61
N PRO A 314 16.34 2.15 -13.91
CA PRO A 314 15.77 2.36 -12.58
C PRO A 314 14.24 2.30 -12.63
N SER A 315 13.64 1.79 -11.59
CA SER A 315 12.20 1.73 -11.48
C SER A 315 11.72 2.20 -10.11
N LEU A 316 10.46 2.61 -10.06
CA LEU A 316 9.80 3.07 -8.86
C LEU A 316 8.51 2.26 -8.68
N TRP A 317 8.39 1.63 -7.52
CA TRP A 317 7.17 0.98 -7.12
C TRP A 317 6.41 1.87 -6.12
N THR A 318 5.12 2.04 -6.34
CA THR A 318 4.21 2.74 -5.43
C THR A 318 3.00 1.85 -5.17
N GLN A 319 2.44 1.94 -3.97
CA GLN A 319 1.21 1.23 -3.67
C GLN A 319 0.03 1.86 -4.42
N SER A 320 -0.99 1.05 -4.71
CA SER A 320 -2.23 1.56 -5.30
C SER A 320 -3.01 2.36 -4.26
N MET A 321 -3.13 3.67 -4.49
CA MET A 321 -3.84 4.62 -3.63
C MET A 321 -5.26 4.87 -4.16
N PRO A 322 -6.20 5.38 -3.31
CA PRO A 322 -7.53 5.83 -3.77
C PRO A 322 -7.46 6.99 -4.77
N ILE A 323 -6.48 7.86 -4.64
CA ILE A 323 -6.11 8.88 -5.63
C ILE A 323 -4.85 8.37 -6.33
N ASP A 324 -4.85 8.39 -7.66
CA ASP A 324 -3.72 7.89 -8.44
C ASP A 324 -2.41 8.61 -8.08
N THR A 325 -1.37 7.82 -7.83
CA THR A 325 -0.03 8.32 -7.56
C THR A 325 0.64 8.79 -8.85
N SER A 326 1.19 9.99 -8.85
CA SER A 326 2.09 10.44 -9.91
C SER A 326 3.51 9.93 -9.62
N ALA A 327 4.03 9.05 -10.46
CA ALA A 327 5.36 8.45 -10.32
C ALA A 327 6.26 8.82 -11.49
N VAL A 328 7.44 9.39 -11.20
CA VAL A 328 8.42 9.79 -12.21
C VAL A 328 9.77 9.17 -11.87
N VAL A 329 10.45 8.61 -12.88
CA VAL A 329 11.80 8.07 -12.75
C VAL A 329 12.73 8.79 -13.73
N GLU A 330 13.79 9.39 -13.20
CA GLU A 330 14.82 10.06 -13.96
C GLU A 330 16.11 9.24 -13.92
N LYS A 331 16.46 8.65 -15.04
CA LYS A 331 17.68 7.87 -15.17
C LYS A 331 18.90 8.78 -15.24
N GLY A 332 19.91 8.52 -14.41
CA GLY A 332 21.20 9.15 -14.45
C GLY A 332 22.06 8.72 -15.66
N GLN A 333 23.21 9.36 -15.82
CA GLN A 333 24.18 8.95 -16.81
C GLN A 333 24.75 7.57 -16.47
N ARG A 334 25.11 6.80 -17.49
CA ARG A 334 25.77 5.50 -17.29
C ARG A 334 27.12 5.70 -16.61
N CYS A 335 27.36 4.99 -15.52
CA CYS A 335 28.67 4.97 -14.89
C CYS A 335 29.62 4.12 -15.73
N VAL A 336 30.60 4.76 -16.33
CA VAL A 336 31.67 4.10 -17.10
C VAL A 336 32.90 4.03 -16.20
N ARG A 337 33.38 2.83 -15.96
CA ARG A 337 34.70 2.59 -15.33
C ARG A 337 35.78 2.47 -16.37
#